data_41ca49514263fa438265c4ad49b3eb24
#
_entry.id   41ca49514263fa438265c4ad49b3eb24
#
_cell.length_a   1.000
_cell.length_b   1.000
_cell.length_c   1.000
_cell.angle_alpha   90.00
_cell.angle_beta   90.00
_cell.angle_gamma   90.00
#
_symmetry.space_group_name_H-M   'P 1'
#
loop_
_entity.id
_entity.type
_entity.pdbx_description
1 polymer ?
#
loop_
_entity_poly.entity_id
_entity_poly.type
_entity_poly.pdbx_seq_one_letter_code
_entity_poly.pdbx_strand_id
1 'polypeptide(L)'
;MTTIYLVRHGQTDNNFKSSFNGCRSDQPINETGMRQAAALTEAFADKPLDAIYASPLLRAVMTAQGVRGTRDMPITTVEDLREMDMGLLDGVTFEETERDYAEIWHNWKKEPEKLRMPDGESFTEAQDRAYAALLAILRREQGKAVAIVAHGTLLSLLTAKLFGFSLADRRRVPYLLNAAYHELAFDGVASFRPVRLRVISHMTDDMFLEPPKAVDPNALGGTYLLPAVKEGE
;
A
#
# COMPACT_ATOMS: atom_id res chain seq x y z
N MET A 1 4.83 -13.87 17.38
CA MET A 1 5.24 -13.21 16.12
C MET A 1 3.96 -12.82 15.40
N THR A 2 3.84 -11.59 14.93
CA THR A 2 2.67 -11.10 14.17
C THR A 2 2.96 -11.22 12.68
N THR A 3 2.07 -11.81 11.92
CA THR A 3 2.15 -11.84 10.45
C THR A 3 1.35 -10.67 9.88
N ILE A 4 1.95 -9.92 8.95
CA ILE A 4 1.34 -8.73 8.34
C ILE A 4 1.27 -8.93 6.84
N TYR A 5 0.08 -8.83 6.28
CA TYR A 5 -0.15 -8.77 4.83
C TYR A 5 -0.50 -7.34 4.45
N LEU A 6 0.41 -6.64 3.77
CA LEU A 6 0.15 -5.31 3.20
C LEU A 6 -0.35 -5.48 1.77
N VAL A 7 -1.62 -5.23 1.53
CA VAL A 7 -2.30 -5.49 0.26
C VAL A 7 -2.66 -4.18 -0.42
N ARG A 8 -2.27 -3.99 -1.68
CA ARG A 8 -2.76 -2.87 -2.48
C ARG A 8 -4.14 -3.20 -3.05
N HIS A 9 -5.03 -2.20 -3.09
CA HIS A 9 -6.35 -2.33 -3.72
C HIS A 9 -6.28 -2.83 -5.16
N GLY A 10 -7.34 -3.48 -5.64
CA GLY A 10 -7.53 -3.89 -7.03
C GLY A 10 -7.58 -2.71 -8.00
N GLN A 11 -7.46 -2.98 -9.29
CA GLN A 11 -7.41 -1.96 -10.33
C GLN A 11 -8.68 -1.10 -10.36
N THR A 12 -8.52 0.20 -10.60
CA THR A 12 -9.58 1.18 -10.86
C THR A 12 -9.40 1.79 -12.25
N ASP A 13 -10.37 2.54 -12.73
CA ASP A 13 -10.27 3.25 -14.02
C ASP A 13 -9.17 4.30 -14.00
N ASN A 14 -8.91 4.97 -12.87
CA ASN A 14 -7.79 5.90 -12.74
C ASN A 14 -6.44 5.20 -12.90
N ASN A 15 -6.29 3.98 -12.37
CA ASN A 15 -5.07 3.19 -12.61
C ASN A 15 -4.91 2.84 -14.09
N PHE A 16 -5.99 2.45 -14.76
CA PHE A 16 -5.98 2.14 -16.19
C PHE A 16 -5.57 3.36 -17.04
N LYS A 17 -6.05 4.55 -16.69
CA LYS A 17 -5.72 5.81 -17.36
C LYS A 17 -4.34 6.37 -16.99
N SER A 18 -3.57 5.73 -16.12
CA SER A 18 -2.28 6.24 -15.61
C SER A 18 -2.43 7.63 -14.97
N SER A 19 -3.47 7.83 -14.18
CA SER A 19 -3.72 9.07 -13.44
C SER A 19 -3.49 8.90 -11.93
N PHE A 20 -3.28 10.03 -11.24
CA PHE A 20 -3.27 10.02 -9.79
C PHE A 20 -4.65 9.58 -9.25
N ASN A 21 -4.62 8.66 -8.31
CA ASN A 21 -5.80 8.11 -7.66
C ASN A 21 -5.67 8.32 -6.15
N GLY A 22 -5.83 9.57 -5.74
CA GLY A 22 -5.66 10.03 -4.38
C GLY A 22 -6.85 9.72 -3.47
N CYS A 23 -6.93 10.42 -2.34
CA CYS A 23 -7.99 10.18 -1.37
C CYS A 23 -9.29 10.96 -1.65
N ARG A 24 -9.27 11.94 -2.55
CA ARG A 24 -10.47 12.74 -2.90
C ARG A 24 -11.37 12.01 -3.91
N SER A 25 -10.80 11.09 -4.69
CA SER A 25 -11.52 10.21 -5.61
C SER A 25 -11.90 8.91 -4.93
N ASP A 26 -13.17 8.67 -4.65
CA ASP A 26 -13.63 7.42 -4.06
C ASP A 26 -14.30 6.51 -5.12
N GLN A 27 -13.48 6.07 -6.08
CA GLN A 27 -13.91 5.17 -7.14
C GLN A 27 -13.87 3.70 -6.72
N PRO A 28 -14.81 2.86 -7.22
CA PRO A 28 -14.75 1.42 -7.06
C PRO A 28 -13.57 0.81 -7.85
N ILE A 29 -13.25 -0.43 -7.58
CA ILE A 29 -12.43 -1.23 -8.48
C ILE A 29 -13.21 -1.54 -9.76
N ASN A 30 -12.52 -1.59 -10.91
CA ASN A 30 -13.11 -1.91 -12.21
C ASN A 30 -13.22 -3.44 -12.41
N GLU A 31 -13.62 -3.88 -13.60
CA GLU A 31 -13.80 -5.30 -13.91
C GLU A 31 -12.53 -6.13 -13.67
N THR A 32 -11.37 -5.64 -14.11
CA THR A 32 -10.09 -6.28 -13.82
C THR A 32 -9.82 -6.31 -12.32
N GLY A 33 -10.10 -5.22 -11.60
CA GLY A 33 -9.98 -5.15 -10.14
C GLY A 33 -10.90 -6.15 -9.42
N MET A 34 -12.10 -6.41 -9.93
CA MET A 34 -13.00 -7.44 -9.39
C MET A 34 -12.40 -8.84 -9.56
N ARG A 35 -11.82 -9.13 -10.72
CA ARG A 35 -11.12 -10.43 -10.96
C ARG A 35 -9.90 -10.57 -10.06
N GLN A 36 -9.13 -9.49 -9.86
CA GLN A 36 -8.01 -9.44 -8.93
C GLN A 36 -8.46 -9.68 -7.48
N ALA A 37 -9.59 -9.10 -7.05
CA ALA A 37 -10.14 -9.33 -5.72
C ALA A 37 -10.62 -10.78 -5.53
N ALA A 38 -11.21 -11.39 -6.56
CA ALA A 38 -11.57 -12.82 -6.54
C ALA A 38 -10.32 -13.71 -6.43
N ALA A 39 -9.25 -13.41 -7.14
CA ALA A 39 -7.98 -14.13 -7.03
C ALA A 39 -7.35 -14.00 -5.61
N LEU A 40 -7.53 -12.87 -4.93
CA LEU A 40 -7.14 -12.73 -3.53
C LEU A 40 -7.96 -13.64 -2.61
N THR A 41 -9.22 -13.91 -2.89
CA THR A 41 -10.04 -14.86 -2.10
C THR A 41 -9.38 -16.24 -2.06
N GLU A 42 -8.93 -16.72 -3.21
CA GLU A 42 -8.24 -18.01 -3.30
C GLU A 42 -6.84 -17.96 -2.67
N ALA A 43 -6.09 -16.89 -2.92
CA ALA A 43 -4.75 -16.71 -2.35
C ALA A 43 -4.74 -16.66 -0.82
N PHE A 44 -5.84 -16.21 -0.23
CA PHE A 44 -5.98 -16.11 1.22
C PHE A 44 -6.79 -17.26 1.84
N ALA A 45 -7.37 -18.19 1.06
CA ALA A 45 -8.24 -19.25 1.58
C ALA A 45 -7.63 -20.02 2.75
N ASP A 46 -6.38 -20.46 2.60
CA ASP A 46 -5.67 -21.28 3.59
C ASP A 46 -4.71 -20.47 4.50
N LYS A 47 -4.67 -19.13 4.34
CA LYS A 47 -3.81 -18.31 5.19
C LYS A 47 -4.46 -18.07 6.55
N PRO A 48 -3.70 -18.15 7.65
CA PRO A 48 -4.20 -17.67 8.92
C PRO A 48 -4.52 -16.18 8.79
N LEU A 49 -5.68 -15.77 9.26
CA LEU A 49 -6.13 -14.39 9.22
C LEU A 49 -7.06 -14.13 10.42
N ASP A 50 -6.60 -13.30 11.35
CA ASP A 50 -7.30 -12.99 12.59
C ASP A 50 -7.98 -11.62 12.55
N ALA A 51 -7.48 -10.69 11.72
CA ALA A 51 -8.04 -9.35 11.58
C ALA A 51 -7.80 -8.78 10.18
N ILE A 52 -8.74 -7.96 9.72
CA ILE A 52 -8.65 -7.22 8.45
C ILE A 52 -8.87 -5.74 8.73
N TYR A 53 -7.89 -4.94 8.35
CA TYR A 53 -7.95 -3.49 8.34
C TYR A 53 -7.94 -2.98 6.91
N ALA A 54 -8.68 -1.92 6.63
CA ALA A 54 -8.70 -1.32 5.31
C ALA A 54 -8.76 0.21 5.37
N SER A 55 -8.21 0.86 4.35
CA SER A 55 -8.59 2.23 4.05
C SER A 55 -10.12 2.32 3.91
N PRO A 56 -10.77 3.43 4.32
CA PRO A 56 -12.21 3.61 4.15
C PRO A 56 -12.63 3.77 2.68
N LEU A 57 -11.68 4.05 1.76
CA LEU A 57 -11.97 4.25 0.35
C LEU A 57 -12.52 2.97 -0.30
N LEU A 58 -13.57 3.13 -1.11
CA LEU A 58 -14.37 2.04 -1.66
C LEU A 58 -13.52 0.96 -2.34
N ARG A 59 -12.54 1.34 -3.16
CA ARG A 59 -11.62 0.40 -3.82
C ARG A 59 -10.86 -0.50 -2.85
N ALA A 60 -10.47 0.03 -1.68
CA ALA A 60 -9.78 -0.75 -0.66
C ALA A 60 -10.75 -1.66 0.10
N VAL A 61 -11.94 -1.17 0.44
CA VAL A 61 -12.99 -1.98 1.10
C VAL A 61 -13.42 -3.14 0.21
N MET A 62 -13.68 -2.90 -1.08
CA MET A 62 -14.05 -3.96 -2.03
C MET A 62 -12.93 -5.01 -2.17
N THR A 63 -11.68 -4.58 -2.18
CA THR A 63 -10.54 -5.51 -2.22
C THR A 63 -10.42 -6.29 -0.91
N ALA A 64 -10.64 -5.65 0.24
CA ALA A 64 -10.64 -6.30 1.53
C ALA A 64 -11.74 -7.38 1.66
N GLN A 65 -12.86 -7.21 0.97
CA GLN A 65 -13.89 -8.27 0.85
C GLN A 65 -13.32 -9.52 0.15
N GLY A 66 -12.50 -9.34 -0.89
CA GLY A 66 -11.77 -10.43 -1.53
C GLY A 66 -10.80 -11.12 -0.57
N VAL A 67 -9.99 -10.35 0.18
CA VAL A 67 -9.09 -10.90 1.20
C VAL A 67 -9.84 -11.65 2.30
N ARG A 68 -11.00 -11.16 2.72
CA ARG A 68 -11.87 -11.82 3.69
C ARG A 68 -12.41 -13.16 3.17
N GLY A 69 -12.78 -13.20 1.90
CA GLY A 69 -13.44 -14.36 1.32
C GLY A 69 -14.73 -14.71 2.06
N THR A 70 -14.90 -15.99 2.38
CA THR A 70 -16.08 -16.52 3.08
C THR A 70 -16.00 -16.45 4.61
N ARG A 71 -14.94 -15.87 5.17
CA ARG A 71 -14.76 -15.79 6.63
C ARG A 71 -15.79 -14.86 7.25
N ASP A 72 -16.35 -15.30 8.37
CA ASP A 72 -17.23 -14.46 9.20
C ASP A 72 -16.37 -13.60 10.13
N MET A 73 -15.83 -12.51 9.58
CA MET A 73 -15.02 -11.54 10.33
C MET A 73 -15.25 -10.12 9.79
N PRO A 74 -15.17 -9.10 10.67
CA PRO A 74 -15.34 -7.72 10.26
C PRO A 74 -14.14 -7.20 9.45
N ILE A 75 -14.38 -6.22 8.60
CA ILE A 75 -13.37 -5.35 8.01
C ILE A 75 -13.40 -4.04 8.79
N THR A 76 -12.32 -3.73 9.49
CA THR A 76 -12.19 -2.49 10.27
C THR A 76 -11.57 -1.41 9.39
N THR A 77 -12.30 -0.33 9.13
CA THR A 77 -11.76 0.80 8.38
C THR A 77 -10.94 1.72 9.28
N VAL A 78 -9.82 2.21 8.74
CA VAL A 78 -8.90 3.12 9.43
C VAL A 78 -8.63 4.31 8.51
N GLU A 79 -8.98 5.51 8.98
CA GLU A 79 -8.91 6.75 8.22
C GLU A 79 -7.48 7.06 7.75
N ASP A 80 -6.50 6.86 8.61
CA ASP A 80 -5.09 7.11 8.32
C ASP A 80 -4.46 6.11 7.33
N LEU A 81 -5.23 5.11 6.86
CA LEU A 81 -4.85 4.24 5.75
C LEU A 81 -5.32 4.73 4.38
N ARG A 82 -5.97 5.91 4.27
CA ARG A 82 -6.32 6.52 2.98
C ARG A 82 -5.08 6.73 2.11
N GLU A 83 -5.29 6.75 0.78
CA GLU A 83 -4.22 7.15 -0.13
C GLU A 83 -3.79 8.60 0.18
N MET A 84 -2.59 8.94 -0.24
CA MET A 84 -2.08 10.30 -0.15
C MET A 84 -3.07 11.28 -0.78
N ASP A 85 -3.30 12.41 -0.11
CA ASP A 85 -4.08 13.50 -0.70
C ASP A 85 -3.28 14.15 -1.83
N MET A 86 -3.69 13.87 -3.06
CA MET A 86 -3.08 14.40 -4.28
C MET A 86 -3.49 15.85 -4.56
N GLY A 87 -4.36 16.44 -3.72
CA GLY A 87 -4.81 17.81 -3.87
C GLY A 87 -5.45 18.08 -5.22
N LEU A 88 -4.98 19.13 -5.89
CA LEU A 88 -5.46 19.51 -7.22
C LEU A 88 -5.12 18.49 -8.32
N LEU A 89 -4.19 17.57 -8.06
CA LEU A 89 -3.77 16.57 -9.03
C LEU A 89 -4.56 15.25 -8.92
N ASP A 90 -5.54 15.16 -8.02
CA ASP A 90 -6.36 13.95 -7.93
C ASP A 90 -7.19 13.74 -9.21
N GLY A 91 -6.96 12.62 -9.90
CA GLY A 91 -7.57 12.31 -11.21
C GLY A 91 -6.79 12.81 -12.43
N VAL A 92 -5.79 13.68 -12.26
CA VAL A 92 -4.93 14.18 -13.34
C VAL A 92 -3.98 13.07 -13.81
N THR A 93 -3.80 12.94 -15.11
CA THR A 93 -2.89 11.95 -15.68
C THR A 93 -1.42 12.30 -15.42
N PHE A 94 -0.57 11.29 -15.48
CA PHE A 94 0.88 11.51 -15.33
C PHE A 94 1.44 12.36 -16.49
N GLU A 95 0.89 12.21 -17.70
CA GLU A 95 1.27 13.01 -18.85
C GLU A 95 0.91 14.49 -18.68
N GLU A 96 -0.32 14.78 -18.26
CA GLU A 96 -0.76 16.14 -17.93
C GLU A 96 0.07 16.74 -16.79
N THR A 97 0.38 15.93 -15.76
CA THR A 97 1.22 16.41 -14.65
C THR A 97 2.64 16.74 -15.10
N GLU A 98 3.25 15.93 -15.95
CA GLU A 98 4.59 16.20 -16.49
C GLU A 98 4.61 17.47 -17.35
N ARG A 99 3.56 17.72 -18.11
CA ARG A 99 3.41 18.89 -18.99
C ARG A 99 3.11 20.18 -18.21
N ASP A 100 2.12 20.14 -17.30
CA ASP A 100 1.51 21.33 -16.72
C ASP A 100 2.02 21.63 -15.31
N TYR A 101 2.61 20.63 -14.60
CA TYR A 101 3.11 20.69 -13.24
C TYR A 101 4.54 20.12 -13.14
N ALA A 102 5.43 20.57 -14.02
CA ALA A 102 6.77 20.00 -14.20
C ALA A 102 7.62 19.95 -12.92
N GLU A 103 7.51 20.95 -12.01
CA GLU A 103 8.21 20.96 -10.73
C GLU A 103 7.68 19.84 -9.80
N ILE A 104 6.36 19.69 -9.70
CA ILE A 104 5.73 18.61 -8.90
C ILE A 104 6.15 17.26 -9.44
N TRP A 105 6.13 17.08 -10.78
CA TRP A 105 6.56 15.84 -11.41
C TRP A 105 8.04 15.53 -11.19
N HIS A 106 8.90 16.57 -11.24
CA HIS A 106 10.31 16.42 -10.89
C HIS A 106 10.50 15.96 -9.45
N ASN A 107 9.83 16.63 -8.49
CA ASN A 107 9.92 16.29 -7.08
C ASN A 107 9.37 14.89 -6.80
N TRP A 108 8.24 14.51 -7.41
CA TRP A 108 7.69 13.15 -7.33
C TRP A 108 8.71 12.07 -7.73
N LYS A 109 9.50 12.35 -8.76
CA LYS A 109 10.46 11.36 -9.31
C LYS A 109 11.85 11.44 -8.70
N LYS A 110 12.36 12.62 -8.42
CA LYS A 110 13.78 12.88 -8.14
C LYS A 110 14.07 13.49 -6.78
N GLU A 111 13.18 14.34 -6.27
CA GLU A 111 13.39 15.06 -5.00
C GLU A 111 12.18 14.88 -4.07
N PRO A 112 11.84 13.64 -3.69
CA PRO A 112 10.62 13.32 -2.96
C PRO A 112 10.51 14.00 -1.61
N GLU A 113 11.62 14.40 -1.00
CA GLU A 113 11.66 15.17 0.24
C GLU A 113 11.09 16.59 0.10
N LYS A 114 11.14 17.13 -1.14
CA LYS A 114 10.59 18.45 -1.47
C LYS A 114 9.15 18.39 -1.93
N LEU A 115 8.62 17.18 -2.16
CA LEU A 115 7.28 17.04 -2.69
C LEU A 115 6.22 17.50 -1.69
N ARG A 116 5.38 18.41 -2.15
CA ARG A 116 4.08 18.75 -1.57
C ARG A 116 3.07 18.91 -2.70
N MET A 117 1.99 18.17 -2.61
CA MET A 117 0.89 18.33 -3.57
C MET A 117 0.18 19.67 -3.36
N PRO A 118 -0.15 20.41 -4.42
CA PRO A 118 -0.97 21.63 -4.28
C PRO A 118 -2.31 21.31 -3.61
N ASP A 119 -2.63 21.98 -2.51
CA ASP A 119 -3.80 21.69 -1.65
C ASP A 119 -3.85 20.24 -1.11
N GLY A 120 -2.72 19.55 -1.04
CA GLY A 120 -2.63 18.16 -0.63
C GLY A 120 -1.49 17.89 0.36
N GLU A 121 -1.13 16.63 0.49
CA GLU A 121 -0.09 16.14 1.41
C GLU A 121 1.32 16.19 0.78
N SER A 122 2.32 16.25 1.62
CA SER A 122 3.69 15.82 1.32
C SER A 122 3.83 14.30 1.50
N PHE A 123 4.91 13.72 0.97
CA PHE A 123 5.23 12.31 1.22
C PHE A 123 5.48 12.02 2.71
N THR A 124 6.09 12.97 3.43
CA THR A 124 6.36 12.82 4.86
C THR A 124 5.07 12.74 5.67
N GLU A 125 4.11 13.64 5.43
CA GLU A 125 2.82 13.63 6.14
C GLU A 125 2.06 12.32 5.88
N ALA A 126 1.95 11.89 4.63
CA ALA A 126 1.30 10.61 4.29
C ALA A 126 2.02 9.41 4.92
N GLN A 127 3.37 9.41 4.92
CA GLN A 127 4.17 8.37 5.53
C GLN A 127 3.97 8.29 7.04
N ASP A 128 3.97 9.43 7.73
CA ASP A 128 3.91 9.49 9.20
C ASP A 128 2.55 9.04 9.71
N ARG A 129 1.43 9.48 9.09
CA ARG A 129 0.09 8.99 9.49
C ARG A 129 -0.08 7.48 9.24
N ALA A 130 0.40 6.97 8.09
CA ALA A 130 0.33 5.55 7.80
C ALA A 130 1.15 4.71 8.78
N TYR A 131 2.32 5.21 9.17
CA TYR A 131 3.18 4.56 10.15
C TYR A 131 2.54 4.54 11.54
N ALA A 132 1.94 5.65 11.98
CA ALA A 132 1.20 5.71 13.25
C ALA A 132 0.03 4.73 13.27
N ALA A 133 -0.74 4.65 12.17
CA ALA A 133 -1.83 3.69 12.01
C ALA A 133 -1.34 2.24 12.11
N LEU A 134 -0.25 1.90 11.42
CA LEU A 134 0.35 0.56 11.50
C LEU A 134 0.76 0.23 12.94
N LEU A 135 1.44 1.12 13.65
CA LEU A 135 1.86 0.88 15.04
C LEU A 135 0.67 0.66 15.97
N ALA A 136 -0.42 1.40 15.79
CA ALA A 136 -1.65 1.21 16.56
C ALA A 136 -2.26 -0.19 16.31
N ILE A 137 -2.29 -0.62 15.04
CA ILE A 137 -2.74 -1.97 14.66
C ILE A 137 -1.84 -3.05 15.29
N LEU A 138 -0.52 -2.91 15.19
CA LEU A 138 0.43 -3.89 15.73
C LEU A 138 0.34 -4.04 17.25
N ARG A 139 0.11 -2.93 17.97
CA ARG A 139 -0.10 -2.97 19.43
C ARG A 139 -1.36 -3.75 19.79
N ARG A 140 -2.42 -3.63 18.99
CA ARG A 140 -3.70 -4.30 19.21
C ARG A 140 -3.67 -5.78 18.84
N GLU A 141 -2.95 -6.13 17.79
CA GLU A 141 -3.01 -7.44 17.13
C GLU A 141 -1.73 -8.27 17.34
N GLN A 142 -1.12 -8.15 18.53
CA GLN A 142 0.11 -8.91 18.84
C GLN A 142 -0.10 -10.43 18.74
N GLY A 143 0.82 -11.10 18.07
CA GLY A 143 0.82 -12.54 17.92
C GLY A 143 -0.15 -13.09 16.86
N LYS A 144 -0.87 -12.23 16.16
CA LYS A 144 -1.91 -12.58 15.20
C LYS A 144 -1.46 -12.41 13.74
N ALA A 145 -2.27 -12.90 12.80
CA ALA A 145 -2.13 -12.66 11.37
C ALA A 145 -3.11 -11.57 10.93
N VAL A 146 -2.61 -10.48 10.36
CA VAL A 146 -3.36 -9.28 10.04
C VAL A 146 -3.19 -8.90 8.58
N ALA A 147 -4.30 -8.66 7.87
CA ALA A 147 -4.28 -8.04 6.56
C ALA A 147 -4.60 -6.54 6.67
N ILE A 148 -3.83 -5.72 5.95
CA ILE A 148 -4.02 -4.27 5.84
C ILE A 148 -4.15 -3.94 4.36
N VAL A 149 -5.35 -3.53 3.94
CA VAL A 149 -5.65 -3.22 2.54
C VAL A 149 -5.64 -1.71 2.36
N ALA A 150 -4.70 -1.23 1.55
CA ALA A 150 -4.50 0.20 1.34
C ALA A 150 -4.06 0.50 -0.11
N HIS A 151 -3.20 1.49 -0.33
CA HIS A 151 -2.97 2.11 -1.61
C HIS A 151 -1.50 2.07 -2.03
N GLY A 152 -1.26 2.31 -3.31
CA GLY A 152 0.06 2.14 -3.91
C GLY A 152 1.10 3.08 -3.34
N THR A 153 0.82 4.39 -3.33
CA THR A 153 1.77 5.39 -2.83
C THR A 153 1.95 5.25 -1.33
N LEU A 154 0.85 5.18 -0.57
CA LEU A 154 0.90 5.04 0.87
C LEU A 154 1.71 3.83 1.32
N LEU A 155 1.45 2.65 0.74
CA LEU A 155 2.18 1.42 1.09
C LEU A 155 3.67 1.48 0.68
N SER A 156 4.00 2.15 -0.43
CA SER A 156 5.39 2.38 -0.84
C SER A 156 6.14 3.26 0.17
N LEU A 157 5.50 4.35 0.63
CA LEU A 157 6.07 5.23 1.65
C LEU A 157 6.21 4.51 2.99
N LEU A 158 5.17 3.81 3.42
CA LEU A 158 5.16 3.04 4.66
C LEU A 158 6.25 1.97 4.67
N THR A 159 6.36 1.16 3.64
CA THR A 159 7.36 0.10 3.56
C THR A 159 8.78 0.64 3.48
N ALA A 160 9.01 1.76 2.79
CA ALA A 160 10.30 2.44 2.81
C ALA A 160 10.71 2.82 4.24
N LYS A 161 9.80 3.42 5.02
CA LYS A 161 10.05 3.75 6.43
C LYS A 161 10.33 2.51 7.28
N LEU A 162 9.54 1.45 7.12
CA LEU A 162 9.74 0.18 7.83
C LEU A 162 11.11 -0.44 7.55
N PHE A 163 11.61 -0.32 6.33
CA PHE A 163 12.93 -0.83 5.93
C PHE A 163 14.08 0.17 6.17
N GLY A 164 13.81 1.31 6.83
CA GLY A 164 14.82 2.32 7.14
C GLY A 164 15.36 3.06 5.92
N PHE A 165 14.62 3.07 4.80
CA PHE A 165 14.99 3.80 3.61
C PHE A 165 14.49 5.25 3.65
N SER A 166 15.30 6.16 3.10
CA SER A 166 14.88 7.52 2.83
C SER A 166 13.74 7.57 1.81
N LEU A 167 13.06 8.70 1.69
CA LEU A 167 12.06 8.90 0.63
C LEU A 167 12.70 8.80 -0.76
N ALA A 168 13.96 9.22 -0.94
CA ALA A 168 14.69 9.06 -2.20
C ALA A 168 14.92 7.58 -2.54
N ASP A 169 15.21 6.76 -1.54
CA ASP A 169 15.47 5.33 -1.67
C ASP A 169 14.20 4.45 -1.67
N ARG A 170 13.01 5.02 -1.53
CA ARG A 170 11.75 4.26 -1.42
C ARG A 170 11.54 3.22 -2.52
N ARG A 171 12.10 3.46 -3.71
CA ARG A 171 12.01 2.55 -4.86
C ARG A 171 12.87 1.29 -4.73
N ARG A 172 13.71 1.19 -3.71
CA ARG A 172 14.43 -0.04 -3.38
C ARG A 172 13.46 -1.12 -2.87
N VAL A 173 12.33 -0.71 -2.27
CA VAL A 173 11.25 -1.64 -1.96
C VAL A 173 10.42 -1.88 -3.23
N PRO A 174 10.13 -3.15 -3.59
CA PRO A 174 9.31 -3.45 -4.74
C PRO A 174 7.92 -2.81 -4.62
N TYR A 175 7.58 -1.93 -5.57
CA TYR A 175 6.26 -1.30 -5.61
C TYR A 175 5.16 -2.35 -5.78
N LEU A 176 4.11 -2.27 -4.98
CA LEU A 176 2.96 -3.18 -5.08
C LEU A 176 2.11 -2.85 -6.30
N LEU A 177 1.92 -3.83 -7.18
CA LEU A 177 0.93 -3.80 -8.24
C LEU A 177 -0.49 -3.90 -7.65
N ASN A 178 -1.53 -3.58 -8.42
CA ASN A 178 -2.91 -3.74 -7.95
C ASN A 178 -3.15 -5.19 -7.51
N ALA A 179 -3.79 -5.37 -6.37
CA ALA A 179 -4.03 -6.64 -5.68
C ALA A 179 -2.78 -7.46 -5.30
N ALA A 180 -1.57 -6.95 -5.51
CA ALA A 180 -0.37 -7.56 -4.96
C ALA A 180 -0.25 -7.30 -3.45
N TYR A 181 0.52 -8.16 -2.76
CA TYR A 181 0.77 -7.97 -1.34
C TYR A 181 2.22 -8.23 -0.93
N HIS A 182 2.64 -7.60 0.16
CA HIS A 182 3.81 -7.98 0.94
C HIS A 182 3.38 -8.84 2.12
N GLU A 183 4.19 -9.83 2.45
CA GLU A 183 4.07 -10.60 3.68
C GLU A 183 5.29 -10.32 4.56
N LEU A 184 5.03 -9.79 5.75
CA LEU A 184 6.04 -9.40 6.73
C LEU A 184 5.80 -10.14 8.04
N ALA A 185 6.87 -10.39 8.79
CA ALA A 185 6.81 -10.92 10.14
C ALA A 185 7.35 -9.90 11.13
N PHE A 186 6.58 -9.62 12.18
CA PHE A 186 6.92 -8.70 13.26
C PHE A 186 7.12 -9.48 14.58
N ASP A 187 8.20 -9.20 15.29
CA ASP A 187 8.57 -9.93 16.53
C ASP A 187 7.68 -9.62 17.73
N GLY A 188 6.86 -8.58 17.64
CA GLY A 188 5.98 -8.11 18.71
C GLY A 188 6.62 -7.04 19.61
N VAL A 189 7.89 -6.71 19.40
CA VAL A 189 8.64 -5.73 20.21
C VAL A 189 9.12 -4.55 19.36
N ALA A 190 10.09 -4.76 18.49
CA ALA A 190 10.74 -3.66 17.78
C ALA A 190 11.27 -4.03 16.39
N SER A 191 11.20 -5.28 15.96
CA SER A 191 11.77 -5.67 14.67
C SER A 191 10.81 -6.45 13.79
N PHE A 192 11.01 -6.32 12.49
CA PHE A 192 10.29 -7.10 11.50
C PHE A 192 11.22 -7.52 10.37
N ARG A 193 10.77 -8.50 9.61
CA ARG A 193 11.50 -8.99 8.44
C ARG A 193 10.53 -9.25 7.28
N PRO A 194 10.94 -9.02 6.04
CA PRO A 194 10.17 -9.47 4.89
C PRO A 194 10.16 -11.00 4.84
N VAL A 195 9.00 -11.57 4.59
CA VAL A 195 8.81 -13.00 4.32
C VAL A 195 8.69 -13.21 2.82
N ARG A 196 7.79 -12.46 2.19
CA ARG A 196 7.63 -12.41 0.73
C ARG A 196 7.27 -10.99 0.29
N LEU A 197 7.94 -10.51 -0.76
CA LEU A 197 7.70 -9.17 -1.30
C LEU A 197 7.00 -9.26 -2.65
N ARG A 198 6.03 -8.40 -2.87
CA ARG A 198 5.24 -8.26 -4.10
C ARG A 198 4.75 -9.62 -4.64
N VAL A 199 4.01 -10.33 -3.78
CA VAL A 199 3.37 -11.59 -4.18
C VAL A 199 2.27 -11.29 -5.20
N ILE A 200 2.35 -11.94 -6.35
CA ILE A 200 1.44 -11.79 -7.50
C ILE A 200 1.04 -13.14 -8.10
N SER A 201 1.50 -14.26 -7.54
CA SER A 201 1.33 -15.60 -8.08
C SER A 201 -0.13 -16.08 -8.16
N HIS A 202 -1.06 -15.33 -7.57
CA HIS A 202 -2.50 -15.58 -7.64
C HIS A 202 -3.18 -14.89 -8.84
N MET A 203 -2.44 -14.08 -9.60
CA MET A 203 -2.96 -13.34 -10.74
C MET A 203 -2.42 -13.89 -12.05
N THR A 204 -3.23 -13.83 -13.10
CA THR A 204 -2.85 -14.16 -14.47
C THR A 204 -2.33 -12.94 -15.24
N ASP A 205 -1.59 -13.15 -16.32
CA ASP A 205 -0.90 -12.07 -17.05
C ASP A 205 -1.86 -10.99 -17.56
N ASP A 206 -3.08 -11.35 -17.92
CA ASP A 206 -4.11 -10.43 -18.40
C ASP A 206 -4.74 -9.54 -17.30
N MET A 207 -4.37 -9.76 -16.04
CA MET A 207 -4.74 -8.91 -14.91
C MET A 207 -3.76 -7.75 -14.69
N PHE A 208 -2.69 -7.63 -15.45
CA PHE A 208 -1.70 -6.56 -15.33
C PHE A 208 -1.82 -5.55 -16.46
N LEU A 209 -1.56 -4.27 -16.15
CA LEU A 209 -1.46 -3.21 -17.18
C LEU A 209 -0.23 -3.37 -18.05
N GLU A 210 0.87 -3.82 -17.44
CA GLU A 210 2.14 -4.13 -18.09
C GLU A 210 2.70 -5.42 -17.47
N PRO A 211 3.45 -6.22 -18.21
CA PRO A 211 4.10 -7.41 -17.66
C PRO A 211 4.91 -7.08 -16.39
N PRO A 212 4.69 -7.79 -15.28
CA PRO A 212 5.37 -7.50 -14.04
C PRO A 212 6.87 -7.80 -14.15
N LYS A 213 7.72 -6.81 -13.82
CA LYS A 213 9.16 -7.03 -13.71
C LYS A 213 9.46 -7.99 -12.57
N ALA A 214 10.42 -8.88 -12.76
CA ALA A 214 10.88 -9.78 -11.69
C ALA A 214 11.35 -8.98 -10.46
N VAL A 215 11.08 -9.52 -9.28
CA VAL A 215 11.61 -9.02 -8.01
C VAL A 215 12.68 -9.98 -7.56
N ASP A 216 13.87 -9.46 -7.25
CA ASP A 216 14.88 -10.25 -6.56
C ASP A 216 14.36 -10.59 -5.15
N PRO A 217 14.12 -11.86 -4.83
CA PRO A 217 13.61 -12.25 -3.51
C PRO A 217 14.61 -11.95 -2.38
N ASN A 218 15.89 -11.72 -2.71
CA ASN A 218 16.96 -11.42 -1.75
C ASN A 218 17.27 -9.92 -1.65
N ALA A 219 16.66 -9.07 -2.45
CA ALA A 219 16.94 -7.63 -2.51
C ALA A 219 16.82 -6.93 -1.14
N LEU A 220 16.00 -7.44 -0.25
CA LEU A 220 15.74 -6.89 1.08
C LEU A 220 15.78 -7.98 2.17
N GLY A 221 16.71 -8.95 2.04
CA GLY A 221 16.95 -9.95 3.10
C GLY A 221 17.44 -9.28 4.38
N GLY A 222 16.98 -9.77 5.54
CA GLY A 222 17.44 -9.29 6.85
C GLY A 222 16.30 -8.96 7.82
N THR A 223 16.70 -8.47 8.99
CA THR A 223 15.80 -7.98 10.03
C THR A 223 15.96 -6.47 10.15
N TYR A 224 14.85 -5.77 10.21
CA TYR A 224 14.80 -4.30 10.28
C TYR A 224 14.19 -3.88 11.61
N LEU A 225 14.81 -2.89 12.27
CA LEU A 225 14.27 -2.30 13.49
C LEU A 225 13.18 -1.30 13.13
N LEU A 226 12.12 -1.26 13.93
CA LEU A 226 11.11 -0.20 13.81
C LEU A 226 11.78 1.17 14.02
N PRO A 227 11.58 2.11 13.11
CA PRO A 227 12.01 3.49 13.32
C PRO A 227 11.41 4.05 14.61
N ALA A 228 12.20 4.78 15.38
CA ALA A 228 11.70 5.48 16.55
C ALA A 228 10.57 6.43 16.15
N VAL A 229 9.48 6.41 16.89
CA VAL A 229 8.46 7.47 16.81
C VAL A 229 9.10 8.71 17.42
N LYS A 230 9.22 9.78 16.67
CA LYS A 230 9.55 11.06 17.26
C LYS A 230 8.40 11.42 18.21
N GLU A 231 8.68 11.43 19.51
CA GLU A 231 7.73 11.95 20.49
C GLU A 231 7.64 13.48 20.23
N GLY A 232 6.46 13.88 19.90
CA GLY A 232 5.86 15.20 19.74
C GLY A 232 6.79 16.41 19.57
N GLU A 233 6.73 17.03 18.40
CA GLU A 233 6.75 18.49 18.30
C GLU A 233 5.33 19.02 18.13
#